data_7cbc14975727f376035fa65434c0632c
#
_entry.id   7cbc14975727f376035fa65434c0632c
#
_cell.length_a   1.000
_cell.length_b   1.000
_cell.length_c   1.000
_cell.angle_alpha   90.00
_cell.angle_beta   90.00
_cell.angle_gamma   90.00
#
_symmetry.space_group_name_H-M   'P 1'
#
loop_
_entity.id
_entity.type
_entity.pdbx_description
1 polymer ?
#
loop_
_entity_poly.entity_id
_entity_poly.type
_entity_poly.pdbx_seq_one_letter_code
_entity_poly.pdbx_strand_id
1 'polypeptide(L)' 'MSEFTVTGTFESRDGQQPFEKTVEAPNENVARDRAFAAFGSEHGLKRTQVEISEVAQ' A
#
# COMPACT_ATOMS: atom_id res chain seq x y z
N MET A 1 12.00 12.25 -8.02
CA MET A 1 10.83 11.46 -7.55
C MET A 1 10.48 11.92 -6.15
N SER A 2 9.20 11.82 -5.81
CA SER A 2 8.73 12.26 -4.51
C SER A 2 8.47 11.07 -3.60
N GLU A 3 8.53 11.33 -2.32
CA GLU A 3 8.21 10.34 -1.30
C GLU A 3 6.73 10.45 -0.96
N PHE A 4 6.03 9.34 -0.99
CA PHE A 4 4.60 9.30 -0.66
C PHE A 4 4.36 8.33 0.51
N THR A 5 3.49 8.72 1.40
CA THR A 5 3.05 7.86 2.50
C THR A 5 1.69 7.28 2.12
N VAL A 6 1.63 5.96 2.01
CA VAL A 6 0.41 5.25 1.65
C VAL A 6 -0.15 4.61 2.90
N THR A 7 -1.38 4.97 3.22
CA THR A 7 -2.07 4.46 4.41
C THR A 7 -3.30 3.68 3.98
N GLY A 8 -3.57 2.58 4.63
CA GLY A 8 -4.74 1.77 4.31
C GLY A 8 -4.86 0.59 5.24
N THR A 9 -5.55 -0.44 4.74
CA THR A 9 -5.75 -1.69 5.48
C THR A 9 -5.52 -2.88 4.56
N PHE A 10 -5.18 -4.01 5.15
CA PHE A 10 -5.06 -5.26 4.41
C PHE A 10 -5.75 -6.38 5.21
N GLU A 11 -6.22 -7.38 4.49
CA GLU A 11 -6.83 -8.55 5.11
C GLU A 11 -5.76 -9.50 5.64
N SER A 12 -5.90 -9.88 6.90
CA SER A 12 -5.04 -10.88 7.52
C SER A 12 -5.91 -11.94 8.18
N ARG A 13 -5.28 -12.95 8.76
CA ARG A 13 -6.00 -14.02 9.47
C ARG A 13 -6.86 -13.51 10.61
N ASP A 14 -6.44 -12.41 11.22
CA ASP A 14 -7.14 -11.81 12.36
C ASP A 14 -8.10 -10.71 11.95
N GLY A 15 -8.35 -10.55 10.65
CA GLY A 15 -9.21 -9.52 10.12
C GLY A 15 -8.40 -8.42 9.44
N GLN A 16 -9.00 -7.26 9.30
CA GLN A 16 -8.33 -6.13 8.66
C GLN A 16 -7.32 -5.48 9.59
N GLN A 17 -6.14 -5.22 9.07
CA GLN A 17 -5.06 -4.58 9.80
C GLN A 17 -4.69 -3.27 9.12
N PRO A 18 -4.45 -2.20 9.89
CA PRO A 18 -3.99 -0.94 9.31
C PRO A 18 -2.52 -1.05 8.92
N PHE A 19 -2.16 -0.30 7.88
CA PHE A 19 -0.76 -0.22 7.47
C PHE A 19 -0.39 1.20 7.04
N GLU A 20 0.89 1.48 7.10
CA GLU A 20 1.45 2.71 6.59
C GLU A 20 2.76 2.36 5.89
N LYS A 21 2.91 2.80 4.66
CA LYS A 21 4.10 2.50 3.86
C LYS A 21 4.56 3.76 3.14
N THR A 22 5.85 4.05 3.25
CA THR A 22 6.45 5.16 2.50
C THR A 22 7.11 4.59 1.25
N VAL A 23 6.77 5.16 0.10
CA VAL A 23 7.33 4.73 -1.18
C VAL A 23 7.79 5.95 -1.97
N GLU A 24 8.83 5.77 -2.79
CA GLU A 24 9.25 6.78 -3.75
C GLU A 24 8.54 6.56 -5.06
N ALA A 25 7.98 7.61 -5.61
CA ALA A 25 7.25 7.53 -6.87
C ALA A 25 7.17 8.91 -7.52
N PRO A 26 7.01 8.96 -8.85
CA PRO A 26 6.84 10.24 -9.55
C PRO A 26 5.46 10.86 -9.33
N ASN A 27 4.45 10.05 -8.97
CA ASN A 27 3.08 10.54 -8.72
C ASN A 27 2.32 9.55 -7.85
N GLU A 28 1.09 9.93 -7.46
CA GLU A 28 0.25 9.11 -6.59
C GLU A 28 -0.09 7.75 -7.18
N ASN A 29 -0.39 7.68 -8.46
CA ASN A 29 -0.77 6.42 -9.09
C ASN A 29 0.36 5.39 -9.00
N VAL A 30 1.57 5.83 -9.25
CA VAL A 30 2.73 4.95 -9.15
C VAL A 30 2.99 4.57 -7.69
N ALA A 31 2.77 5.51 -6.77
CA ALA A 31 2.91 5.22 -5.34
C ALA A 31 1.96 4.11 -4.90
N ARG A 32 0.71 4.15 -5.35
CA ARG A 32 -0.26 3.10 -5.06
C ARG A 32 0.19 1.75 -5.63
N ASP A 33 0.63 1.74 -6.88
CA ASP A 33 1.10 0.53 -7.52
C ASP A 33 2.29 -0.08 -6.78
N ARG A 34 3.21 0.75 -6.36
CA ARG A 34 4.38 0.29 -5.61
C ARG A 34 3.99 -0.28 -4.24
N ALA A 35 3.03 0.35 -3.58
CA ALA A 35 2.53 -0.15 -2.31
C ALA A 35 1.85 -1.51 -2.47
N PHE A 36 1.00 -1.67 -3.50
CA PHE A 36 0.38 -2.96 -3.79
C PHE A 36 1.43 -4.02 -4.11
N ALA A 37 2.43 -3.68 -4.89
CA ALA A 37 3.50 -4.62 -5.24
C ALA A 37 4.29 -5.04 -4.01
N ALA A 38 4.58 -4.11 -3.11
CA ALA A 38 5.30 -4.41 -1.88
C ALA A 38 4.51 -5.38 -1.00
N PHE A 39 3.23 -5.13 -0.82
CA PHE A 39 2.38 -6.03 -0.03
C PHE A 39 2.20 -7.38 -0.70
N GLY A 40 2.02 -7.39 -2.00
CA GLY A 40 1.91 -8.65 -2.74
C GLY A 40 3.17 -9.49 -2.63
N SER A 41 4.33 -8.86 -2.69
CA SER A 41 5.62 -9.54 -2.59
C SER A 41 5.96 -9.96 -1.18
N GLU A 42 5.73 -9.10 -0.19
CA GLU A 42 6.11 -9.37 1.20
C GLU A 42 5.14 -10.26 1.96
N HIS A 43 3.85 -10.14 1.67
CA HIS A 43 2.80 -10.81 2.42
C HIS A 43 2.02 -11.83 1.61
N GLY A 44 2.30 -11.95 0.31
CA GLY A 44 1.57 -12.86 -0.55
C GLY A 44 0.12 -12.48 -0.74
N LEU A 45 -0.22 -11.22 -0.55
CA LEU A 45 -1.59 -10.74 -0.66
C LEU A 45 -1.94 -10.38 -2.10
N LYS A 46 -3.18 -10.58 -2.44
CA LYS A 46 -3.72 -10.14 -3.71
C LYS A 46 -4.11 -8.67 -3.61
N ARG A 47 -4.16 -8.01 -4.76
CA ARG A 47 -4.56 -6.60 -4.83
C ARG A 47 -5.90 -6.33 -4.17
N THR A 48 -6.83 -7.28 -4.29
CA THR A 48 -8.16 -7.18 -3.69
C THR A 48 -8.16 -7.28 -2.17
N GLN A 49 -7.07 -7.73 -1.59
CA GLN A 49 -6.94 -7.87 -0.14
C GLN A 49 -6.32 -6.64 0.52
N VAL A 50 -5.90 -5.69 -0.27
CA VAL A 50 -5.29 -4.44 0.21
C VAL A 50 -6.17 -3.27 -0.21
N GLU A 51 -6.52 -2.42 0.75
CA GLU A 51 -7.30 -1.24 0.49
C GLU A 51 -6.51 -0.01 0.91
N ILE A 52 -6.36 0.93 0.00
CA ILE A 52 -5.65 2.18 0.26
C ILE A 52 -6.66 3.26 0.63
N SER A 53 -6.49 3.84 1.80
CA SER A 53 -7.34 4.92 2.29
C SER A 53 -6.84 6.28 1.87
N GLU A 54 -5.52 6.47 1.90
CA GLU A 54 -4.93 7.77 1.63
C GLU A 54 -3.53 7.61 1.06
N VAL A 55 -3.18 8.51 0.16
CA VAL A 55 -1.81 8.66 -0.34
C VAL A 55 -1.44 10.12 -0.13
N ALA A 56 -0.43 10.37 0.69
CA ALA A 56 0.03 11.72 1.02
C ALA A 56 1.49 11.89 0.63
N GLN A 57 1.83 13.09 0.26
CA GLN A 57 3.20 13.43 -0.09
C GLN A 57 3.96 13.99 1.11
#